data_45922428e8ab1b7d2b20d495072c6255
#
_entry.id   45922428e8ab1b7d2b20d495072c6255
#
_cell.length_a   1.000
_cell.length_b   1.000
_cell.length_c   1.000
_cell.angle_alpha   90.00
_cell.angle_beta   90.00
_cell.angle_gamma   90.00
#
_symmetry.space_group_name_H-M   'P 1'
#
loop_
_entity.id
_entity.type
_entity.pdbx_description
1 polymer ?
#
loop_
_entity_poly.entity_id
_entity_poly.type
_entity_poly.pdbx_seq_one_letter_code
_entity_poly.pdbx_strand_id
1 'polypeptide(L)'
;MKKLLSSRLVILSVVFVGLYAILGIRLFKLQIIEGEQFQENYMAKTEKKISLAGTRGNIYDRNGNLLAYNKLSYNVTLQDNGDYKRSNDRNRMLLELVRILNRHGENVEGDFSVGYDSSGNMIFTTTSEAARKRFLSDYYGLKKTDELDDADGKYPSDVTAREVFDARVKYYGLDQLKDDNDNPIELTDEEALGIINIRYTMGLTAYRKYESTTIASDVSKETMTDVLENSANLKGVGIEESTIRVYNDSVYFAPIIGYIGKVWDDELEKLRETNPDYELTDLVGKTGIEASMETELQGKKGSQTMYVDSMGRILEVVERTEPEAGHDIYLTLDRDLQIGVYHLLEQQLAGIITDKLVNRDLDDNDYKKAANIPIPVKDVYYQLINNNVLDLAAFSAPEASQTEKNIYAKYSQSREQILAQIRSELTDGSARKMADLPEDMSAYMQYIYTLLSDRGIIQTDKIDQESDTYNAWKNDSISLRDYLYDGIAESWIDTTKLKIESRYSDADSIYQTIVEYVMDDLQ
;
A
#
# COMPACT_ATOMS: atom_id res chain seq x y z
N MET A 1 -56.76 43.48 60.41
CA MET A 1 -56.04 43.48 59.08
C MET A 1 -55.02 44.64 58.96
N LYS A 2 -55.30 45.90 59.30
CA LYS A 2 -54.32 47.01 59.12
C LYS A 2 -53.02 46.89 59.94
N LYS A 3 -52.98 46.25 61.12
CA LYS A 3 -51.78 46.06 61.94
C LYS A 3 -50.84 44.91 61.42
N LEU A 4 -51.40 43.96 60.67
CA LEU A 4 -50.61 42.92 60.07
C LEU A 4 -49.85 43.43 58.83
N LEU A 5 -50.44 44.29 58.02
CA LEU A 5 -49.85 44.91 56.82
C LEU A 5 -48.74 45.95 57.15
N SER A 6 -48.67 46.45 58.40
CA SER A 6 -47.62 47.38 58.83
C SER A 6 -46.45 46.69 59.56
N SER A 7 -46.46 45.36 59.66
CA SER A 7 -45.37 44.61 60.24
C SER A 7 -44.16 44.60 59.26
N ARG A 8 -43.00 45.01 59.80
CA ARG A 8 -41.75 45.01 59.01
C ARG A 8 -41.43 43.63 58.32
N LEU A 9 -41.86 42.53 58.95
CA LEU A 9 -41.73 41.17 58.42
C LEU A 9 -42.64 40.95 57.21
N VAL A 10 -43.90 41.48 57.19
CA VAL A 10 -44.78 41.33 56.03
C VAL A 10 -44.28 42.14 54.83
N ILE A 11 -43.79 43.36 55.10
CA ILE A 11 -43.18 44.18 54.02
C ILE A 11 -41.95 43.47 53.45
N LEU A 12 -41.09 42.91 54.29
CA LEU A 12 -39.90 42.16 53.86
C LEU A 12 -40.29 40.92 53.07
N SER A 13 -41.32 40.18 53.51
CA SER A 13 -41.81 38.99 52.78
C SER A 13 -42.37 39.34 51.39
N VAL A 14 -43.09 40.44 51.28
CA VAL A 14 -43.63 40.93 49.99
C VAL A 14 -42.48 41.31 49.03
N VAL A 15 -41.44 41.98 49.57
CA VAL A 15 -40.24 42.30 48.75
C VAL A 15 -39.53 41.02 48.28
N PHE A 16 -39.36 40.05 49.18
CA PHE A 16 -38.78 38.77 48.84
C PHE A 16 -39.58 37.99 47.77
N VAL A 17 -40.91 37.91 47.90
CA VAL A 17 -41.80 37.29 46.92
C VAL A 17 -41.73 38.03 45.58
N GLY A 18 -41.68 39.39 45.62
CA GLY A 18 -41.47 40.17 44.39
C GLY A 18 -40.14 39.89 43.69
N LEU A 19 -39.07 39.81 44.47
CA LEU A 19 -37.74 39.43 43.92
C LEU A 19 -37.74 38.00 43.35
N TYR A 20 -38.36 37.05 44.06
CA TYR A 20 -38.49 35.66 43.55
C TYR A 20 -39.35 35.59 42.29
N ALA A 21 -40.43 36.40 42.20
CA ALA A 21 -41.23 36.44 40.98
C ALA A 21 -40.45 37.03 39.79
N ILE A 22 -39.66 38.07 40.01
CA ILE A 22 -38.78 38.64 38.98
C ILE A 22 -37.73 37.62 38.54
N LEU A 23 -37.12 36.88 39.47
CA LEU A 23 -36.15 35.82 39.19
C LEU A 23 -36.79 34.68 38.40
N GLY A 24 -38.02 34.25 38.79
CA GLY A 24 -38.77 33.21 38.08
C GLY A 24 -39.12 33.61 36.65
N ILE A 25 -39.56 34.87 36.45
CA ILE A 25 -39.85 35.40 35.11
C ILE A 25 -38.56 35.46 34.27
N ARG A 26 -37.46 35.88 34.87
CA ARG A 26 -36.17 35.93 34.19
C ARG A 26 -35.67 34.52 33.79
N LEU A 27 -35.82 33.57 34.71
CA LEU A 27 -35.45 32.15 34.46
C LEU A 27 -36.33 31.54 33.38
N PHE A 28 -37.64 31.78 33.41
CA PHE A 28 -38.58 31.32 32.39
C PHE A 28 -38.22 31.90 31.01
N LYS A 29 -37.91 33.22 30.96
CA LYS A 29 -37.49 33.87 29.72
C LYS A 29 -36.21 33.23 29.17
N LEU A 30 -35.18 33.03 30.00
CA LEU A 30 -33.91 32.45 29.65
C LEU A 30 -34.02 30.97 29.23
N GLN A 31 -34.86 30.16 29.91
CA GLN A 31 -34.94 28.73 29.66
C GLN A 31 -35.96 28.33 28.59
N ILE A 32 -37.08 29.06 28.49
CA ILE A 32 -38.18 28.66 27.59
C ILE A 32 -38.25 29.57 26.35
N ILE A 33 -38.08 30.88 26.50
CA ILE A 33 -38.25 31.79 25.36
C ILE A 33 -36.94 31.98 24.60
N GLU A 34 -35.83 32.10 25.32
CA GLU A 34 -34.51 32.30 24.73
C GLU A 34 -33.66 31.01 24.72
N GLY A 35 -34.18 29.88 25.25
CA GLY A 35 -33.47 28.64 25.44
C GLY A 35 -32.96 28.05 24.11
N GLU A 36 -33.76 28.12 23.07
CA GLU A 36 -33.42 27.64 21.74
C GLU A 36 -32.27 28.48 21.12
N GLN A 37 -32.34 29.82 21.25
CA GLN A 37 -31.26 30.73 20.83
C GLN A 37 -29.98 30.56 21.66
N PHE A 38 -30.10 30.26 22.96
CA PHE A 38 -28.93 29.95 23.78
C PHE A 38 -28.34 28.58 23.45
N GLN A 39 -29.16 27.59 23.13
CA GLN A 39 -28.71 26.27 22.72
C GLN A 39 -27.98 26.30 21.36
N GLU A 40 -28.48 27.06 20.39
CA GLU A 40 -27.83 27.33 19.11
C GLU A 40 -26.51 28.13 19.24
N ASN A 41 -26.48 29.12 20.13
CA ASN A 41 -25.29 29.96 20.38
C ASN A 41 -24.25 29.30 21.31
N TYR A 42 -24.62 28.28 22.09
CA TYR A 42 -23.73 27.55 23.01
C TYR A 42 -23.22 26.21 22.46
N MET A 43 -23.67 25.75 21.29
CA MET A 43 -22.90 24.74 20.60
C MET A 43 -21.52 25.33 20.29
N ALA A 44 -20.47 24.71 20.83
CA ALA A 44 -19.11 25.11 20.53
C ALA A 44 -18.89 24.91 19.02
N LYS A 45 -19.12 25.98 18.25
CA LYS A 45 -18.90 26.01 16.81
C LYS A 45 -17.40 26.23 16.60
N THR A 46 -16.74 25.30 15.95
CA THR A 46 -15.34 25.44 15.52
C THR A 46 -15.33 25.77 14.03
N GLU A 47 -14.67 26.86 13.67
CA GLU A 47 -14.44 27.18 12.26
C GLU A 47 -13.39 26.25 11.68
N LYS A 48 -13.71 25.64 10.55
CA LYS A 48 -12.81 24.79 9.78
C LYS A 48 -12.80 25.24 8.33
N LYS A 49 -11.61 25.22 7.74
CA LYS A 49 -11.41 25.51 6.33
C LYS A 49 -10.86 24.26 5.66
N ILE A 50 -11.53 23.82 4.61
CA ILE A 50 -11.07 22.73 3.74
C ILE A 50 -10.65 23.29 2.39
N SER A 51 -9.70 22.64 1.76
CA SER A 51 -9.23 22.94 0.41
C SER A 51 -10.06 22.17 -0.62
N LEU A 52 -10.42 22.82 -1.73
CA LEU A 52 -11.13 22.21 -2.85
C LEU A 52 -10.15 22.12 -4.03
N ALA A 53 -9.86 20.92 -4.53
CA ALA A 53 -8.92 20.73 -5.62
C ALA A 53 -9.46 21.34 -6.93
N GLY A 54 -8.58 22.00 -7.68
CA GLY A 54 -8.87 22.44 -9.04
C GLY A 54 -8.81 21.27 -10.04
N THR A 55 -9.58 21.37 -11.11
CA THR A 55 -9.49 20.40 -12.21
C THR A 55 -8.18 20.63 -12.97
N ARG A 56 -7.41 19.55 -13.19
CA ARG A 56 -6.15 19.61 -13.93
C ARG A 56 -6.39 19.89 -15.41
N GLY A 57 -5.53 20.71 -16.07
CA GLY A 57 -5.60 20.99 -17.51
C GLY A 57 -5.40 19.73 -18.37
N ASN A 58 -5.93 19.74 -19.58
CA ASN A 58 -5.78 18.65 -20.53
C ASN A 58 -4.46 18.76 -21.31
N ILE A 59 -4.01 17.63 -21.86
CA ILE A 59 -2.83 17.59 -22.74
C ILE A 59 -3.27 17.12 -24.13
N TYR A 60 -2.92 17.90 -25.14
CA TYR A 60 -3.26 17.65 -26.54
C TYR A 60 -1.98 17.49 -27.36
N ASP A 61 -2.10 16.77 -28.48
CA ASP A 61 -1.10 16.79 -29.53
C ASP A 61 -1.19 18.09 -30.35
N ARG A 62 -0.32 18.27 -31.37
CA ARG A 62 -0.31 19.43 -32.27
C ARG A 62 -1.60 19.62 -33.09
N ASN A 63 -2.37 18.55 -33.28
CA ASN A 63 -3.59 18.52 -34.07
C ASN A 63 -4.86 18.67 -33.21
N GLY A 64 -4.71 18.79 -31.90
CA GLY A 64 -5.82 18.84 -30.94
C GLY A 64 -6.37 17.48 -30.53
N ASN A 65 -5.66 16.38 -30.82
CA ASN A 65 -6.02 15.06 -30.29
C ASN A 65 -5.73 14.99 -28.81
N LEU A 66 -6.70 14.52 -28.03
CA LEU A 66 -6.64 14.44 -26.58
C LEU A 66 -5.73 13.29 -26.14
N LEU A 67 -4.63 13.60 -25.44
CA LEU A 67 -3.66 12.64 -24.94
C LEU A 67 -3.84 12.35 -23.45
N ALA A 68 -4.12 13.38 -22.63
CA ALA A 68 -4.45 13.21 -21.23
C ALA A 68 -5.58 14.17 -20.83
N TYR A 69 -6.56 13.68 -20.06
CA TYR A 69 -7.72 14.44 -19.64
C TYR A 69 -8.32 13.94 -18.33
N ASN A 70 -9.24 14.70 -17.79
CA ASN A 70 -9.96 14.31 -16.58
C ASN A 70 -11.35 13.79 -16.97
N LYS A 71 -11.65 12.57 -16.55
CA LYS A 71 -12.98 11.94 -16.67
C LYS A 71 -13.71 12.10 -15.35
N LEU A 72 -14.98 12.52 -15.41
CA LEU A 72 -15.85 12.52 -14.24
C LEU A 72 -15.94 11.11 -13.65
N SER A 73 -15.78 11.04 -12.36
CA SER A 73 -15.77 9.84 -11.55
C SER A 73 -16.59 10.05 -10.28
N TYR A 74 -16.98 8.98 -9.63
CA TYR A 74 -17.68 9.02 -8.36
C TYR A 74 -16.91 8.20 -7.33
N ASN A 75 -16.72 8.79 -6.15
CA ASN A 75 -16.07 8.12 -5.04
C ASN A 75 -17.10 7.82 -3.95
N VAL A 76 -17.00 6.66 -3.34
CA VAL A 76 -17.69 6.35 -2.10
C VAL A 76 -16.86 6.88 -0.96
N THR A 77 -17.45 7.74 -0.15
CA THR A 77 -16.78 8.37 1.00
C THR A 77 -17.50 8.05 2.30
N LEU A 78 -16.77 8.12 3.41
CA LEU A 78 -17.31 7.91 4.75
C LEU A 78 -16.85 9.02 5.69
N GLN A 79 -17.81 9.67 6.35
CA GLN A 79 -17.56 10.67 7.39
C GLN A 79 -17.98 10.12 8.77
N ASP A 80 -17.12 10.23 9.78
CA ASP A 80 -17.46 9.84 11.16
C ASP A 80 -18.27 10.92 11.86
N ASN A 81 -19.58 10.89 11.66
CA ASN A 81 -20.53 11.81 12.30
C ASN A 81 -20.88 11.44 13.75
N GLY A 82 -20.25 10.39 14.32
CA GLY A 82 -20.56 9.89 15.65
C GLY A 82 -21.92 9.17 15.78
N ASP A 83 -22.52 8.78 14.64
CA ASP A 83 -23.81 8.08 14.60
C ASP A 83 -23.73 6.68 15.22
N TYR A 84 -22.60 6.03 15.12
CA TYR A 84 -22.37 4.68 15.64
C TYR A 84 -21.59 4.72 16.97
N LYS A 85 -22.31 4.60 18.08
CA LYS A 85 -21.72 4.60 19.43
C LYS A 85 -21.08 3.26 19.80
N ARG A 86 -21.59 2.15 19.24
CA ARG A 86 -21.11 0.81 19.50
C ARG A 86 -20.25 0.32 18.32
N SER A 87 -19.15 -0.38 18.62
CA SER A 87 -18.28 -0.97 17.59
C SER A 87 -19.03 -1.98 16.72
N ASN A 88 -19.93 -2.77 17.31
CA ASN A 88 -20.74 -3.75 16.59
C ASN A 88 -21.64 -3.10 15.52
N ASP A 89 -22.34 -2.01 15.87
CA ASP A 89 -23.24 -1.32 14.92
C ASP A 89 -22.45 -0.70 13.77
N ARG A 90 -21.29 -0.11 14.06
CA ARG A 90 -20.36 0.41 13.05
C ARG A 90 -19.86 -0.70 12.14
N ASN A 91 -19.40 -1.82 12.70
CA ASN A 91 -18.89 -2.94 11.91
C ASN A 91 -19.96 -3.56 11.00
N ARG A 92 -21.20 -3.62 11.45
CA ARG A 92 -22.34 -4.10 10.63
C ARG A 92 -22.60 -3.18 9.44
N MET A 93 -22.61 -1.89 9.67
CA MET A 93 -22.74 -0.91 8.59
C MET A 93 -21.60 -1.04 7.58
N LEU A 94 -20.36 -1.15 8.08
CA LEU A 94 -19.18 -1.33 7.22
C LEU A 94 -19.23 -2.65 6.45
N LEU A 95 -19.73 -3.72 7.06
CA LEU A 95 -19.94 -4.99 6.38
C LEU A 95 -20.95 -4.87 5.22
N GLU A 96 -22.04 -4.14 5.44
CA GLU A 96 -23.01 -3.88 4.37
C GLU A 96 -22.38 -3.10 3.21
N LEU A 97 -21.60 -2.06 3.54
CA LEU A 97 -20.87 -1.29 2.54
C LEU A 97 -19.85 -2.15 1.77
N VAL A 98 -19.02 -2.93 2.47
CA VAL A 98 -18.02 -3.82 1.86
C VAL A 98 -18.72 -4.85 0.94
N ARG A 99 -19.86 -5.40 1.36
CA ARG A 99 -20.64 -6.33 0.54
C ARG A 99 -21.20 -5.69 -0.73
N ILE A 100 -21.63 -4.43 -0.67
CA ILE A 100 -22.06 -3.67 -1.86
C ILE A 100 -20.87 -3.51 -2.81
N LEU A 101 -19.72 -3.05 -2.31
CA LEU A 101 -18.51 -2.85 -3.12
C LEU A 101 -18.06 -4.17 -3.77
N ASN A 102 -17.91 -5.24 -2.98
CA ASN A 102 -17.51 -6.55 -3.50
C ASN A 102 -18.48 -7.13 -4.55
N ARG A 103 -19.79 -6.91 -4.39
CA ARG A 103 -20.81 -7.36 -5.35
C ARG A 103 -20.58 -6.76 -6.73
N HIS A 104 -20.11 -5.53 -6.80
CA HIS A 104 -19.84 -4.82 -8.05
C HIS A 104 -18.37 -4.91 -8.49
N GLY A 105 -17.54 -5.66 -7.76
CA GLY A 105 -16.11 -5.81 -8.07
C GLY A 105 -15.26 -4.59 -7.77
N GLU A 106 -15.75 -3.68 -6.91
CA GLU A 106 -15.02 -2.49 -6.48
C GLU A 106 -14.04 -2.82 -5.36
N ASN A 107 -12.87 -2.24 -5.40
CA ASN A 107 -11.86 -2.42 -4.36
C ASN A 107 -12.07 -1.44 -3.21
N VAL A 108 -11.97 -1.93 -1.98
CA VAL A 108 -11.89 -1.08 -0.79
C VAL A 108 -10.49 -0.48 -0.69
N GLU A 109 -10.40 0.83 -0.77
CA GLU A 109 -9.14 1.57 -0.58
C GLU A 109 -8.83 1.75 0.91
N GLY A 110 -7.55 1.84 1.24
CA GLY A 110 -7.11 2.13 2.60
C GLY A 110 -5.61 1.96 2.79
N ASP A 111 -5.15 2.34 3.98
CA ASP A 111 -3.73 2.41 4.33
C ASP A 111 -3.25 1.18 5.11
N PHE A 112 -4.08 0.15 5.26
CA PHE A 112 -3.70 -1.09 5.92
C PHE A 112 -2.95 -1.99 4.93
N SER A 113 -1.63 -1.96 5.00
CA SER A 113 -0.74 -2.62 4.03
C SER A 113 -0.68 -4.15 4.16
N VAL A 114 -1.85 -4.81 4.23
CA VAL A 114 -2.02 -6.26 4.18
C VAL A 114 -3.02 -6.58 3.07
N GLY A 115 -2.73 -7.61 2.29
CA GLY A 115 -3.58 -8.05 1.17
C GLY A 115 -3.28 -9.49 0.79
N TYR A 116 -3.71 -9.90 -0.40
CA TYR A 116 -3.50 -11.24 -0.93
C TYR A 116 -2.54 -11.22 -2.12
N ASP A 117 -1.71 -12.26 -2.23
CA ASP A 117 -0.97 -12.55 -3.45
C ASP A 117 -1.85 -13.25 -4.50
N SER A 118 -1.29 -13.50 -5.69
CA SER A 118 -1.98 -14.21 -6.77
C SER A 118 -2.36 -15.66 -6.43
N SER A 119 -1.77 -16.23 -5.39
CA SER A 119 -2.04 -17.59 -4.90
C SER A 119 -3.07 -17.61 -3.76
N GLY A 120 -3.56 -16.43 -3.33
CA GLY A 120 -4.50 -16.28 -2.23
C GLY A 120 -3.88 -16.33 -0.83
N ASN A 121 -2.55 -16.23 -0.71
CA ASN A 121 -1.89 -16.12 0.59
C ASN A 121 -1.91 -14.67 1.07
N MET A 122 -2.07 -14.49 2.38
CA MET A 122 -2.05 -13.16 2.97
C MET A 122 -0.60 -12.67 3.13
N ILE A 123 -0.32 -11.51 2.52
CA ILE A 123 1.01 -10.91 2.46
C ILE A 123 0.97 -9.43 2.84
N PHE A 124 2.13 -8.86 3.17
CA PHE A 124 2.28 -7.41 3.20
C PHE A 124 2.34 -6.86 1.77
N THR A 125 1.53 -5.84 1.48
CA THR A 125 1.47 -5.17 0.16
C THR A 125 2.50 -4.07 -0.01
N THR A 126 3.42 -3.91 0.94
CA THR A 126 4.48 -2.92 0.90
C THR A 126 5.54 -3.24 -0.14
N THR A 127 6.07 -2.21 -0.81
CA THR A 127 7.04 -2.36 -1.92
C THR A 127 8.48 -2.59 -1.47
N SER A 128 8.79 -2.43 -0.16
CA SER A 128 10.13 -2.59 0.40
C SER A 128 10.10 -2.92 1.88
N GLU A 129 11.19 -3.47 2.38
CA GLU A 129 11.38 -3.74 3.81
C GLU A 129 11.27 -2.44 4.66
N ALA A 130 11.81 -1.33 4.17
CA ALA A 130 11.69 -0.04 4.85
C ALA A 130 10.23 0.44 4.93
N ALA A 131 9.44 0.25 3.86
CA ALA A 131 8.01 0.55 3.87
C ALA A 131 7.24 -0.37 4.83
N ARG A 132 7.60 -1.66 4.90
CA ARG A 132 7.04 -2.61 5.86
C ARG A 132 7.31 -2.18 7.30
N LYS A 133 8.55 -1.81 7.63
CA LYS A 133 8.91 -1.32 8.98
C LYS A 133 8.17 -0.03 9.34
N ARG A 134 7.99 0.89 8.38
CA ARG A 134 7.19 2.11 8.60
C ARG A 134 5.73 1.74 8.90
N PHE A 135 5.11 0.88 8.10
CA PHE A 135 3.76 0.40 8.35
C PHE A 135 3.62 -0.25 9.73
N LEU A 136 4.55 -1.12 10.13
CA LEU A 136 4.54 -1.75 11.45
C LEU A 136 4.72 -0.74 12.59
N SER A 137 5.56 0.29 12.41
CA SER A 137 5.65 1.39 13.37
C SER A 137 4.31 2.10 13.56
N ASP A 138 3.64 2.46 12.48
CA ASP A 138 2.31 3.09 12.51
C ASP A 138 1.25 2.14 13.10
N TYR A 139 1.33 0.86 12.75
CA TYR A 139 0.47 -0.18 13.29
C TYR A 139 0.58 -0.33 14.81
N TYR A 140 1.78 -0.25 15.37
CA TYR A 140 2.02 -0.29 16.81
C TYR A 140 1.85 1.08 17.50
N GLY A 141 1.70 2.17 16.74
CA GLY A 141 1.60 3.54 17.25
C GLY A 141 2.93 4.10 17.74
N LEU A 142 4.04 3.65 17.15
CA LEU A 142 5.39 4.12 17.45
C LEU A 142 5.70 5.43 16.71
N LYS A 143 6.61 6.21 17.25
CA LYS A 143 7.03 7.48 16.61
C LYS A 143 8.15 7.28 15.58
N LYS A 144 8.93 6.22 15.75
CA LYS A 144 10.09 5.91 14.91
C LYS A 144 10.20 4.42 14.64
N THR A 145 10.76 4.08 13.51
CA THR A 145 11.05 2.69 13.12
C THR A 145 12.11 2.02 13.98
N ASP A 146 12.99 2.78 14.63
CA ASP A 146 14.04 2.26 15.53
C ASP A 146 13.46 1.71 16.85
N GLU A 147 12.18 1.97 17.14
CA GLU A 147 11.46 1.46 18.31
C GLU A 147 10.89 0.05 18.05
N LEU A 148 10.97 -0.45 16.81
CA LEU A 148 10.70 -1.86 16.49
C LEU A 148 11.82 -2.73 17.06
N ASP A 149 11.50 -3.98 17.38
CA ASP A 149 12.43 -4.98 17.92
C ASP A 149 13.09 -4.51 19.24
N ASP A 150 12.31 -3.82 20.07
CA ASP A 150 12.75 -3.33 21.36
C ASP A 150 13.22 -4.49 22.29
N ALA A 151 14.01 -4.14 23.30
CA ALA A 151 14.60 -5.13 24.22
C ALA A 151 13.57 -6.01 24.95
N ASP A 152 12.31 -5.55 25.03
CA ASP A 152 11.21 -6.25 25.68
C ASP A 152 10.41 -7.14 24.71
N GLY A 153 10.74 -7.11 23.39
CA GLY A 153 10.06 -7.89 22.34
C GLY A 153 8.59 -7.52 22.14
N LYS A 154 8.21 -6.31 22.52
CA LYS A 154 6.81 -5.86 22.49
C LYS A 154 6.33 -5.47 21.10
N TYR A 155 7.24 -5.04 20.25
CA TYR A 155 6.96 -4.53 18.91
C TYR A 155 7.81 -5.25 17.85
N PRO A 156 7.59 -6.55 17.64
CA PRO A 156 8.42 -7.34 16.72
C PRO A 156 8.22 -6.91 15.26
N SER A 157 9.29 -6.87 14.50
CA SER A 157 9.24 -6.59 13.05
C SER A 157 9.11 -7.85 12.19
N ASP A 158 9.29 -9.03 12.77
CA ASP A 158 9.25 -10.34 12.11
C ASP A 158 7.85 -10.98 12.06
N VAL A 159 6.81 -10.23 12.47
CA VAL A 159 5.42 -10.68 12.43
C VAL A 159 4.98 -10.93 10.99
N THR A 160 4.13 -11.93 10.81
CA THR A 160 3.49 -12.26 9.53
C THR A 160 2.30 -11.33 9.25
N ALA A 161 1.95 -11.18 7.97
CA ALA A 161 0.75 -10.42 7.57
C ALA A 161 -0.53 -11.01 8.19
N ARG A 162 -0.60 -12.35 8.31
CA ARG A 162 -1.71 -13.04 8.95
C ARG A 162 -1.85 -12.71 10.45
N GLU A 163 -0.77 -12.67 11.19
CA GLU A 163 -0.79 -12.30 12.61
C GLU A 163 -1.25 -10.85 12.81
N VAL A 164 -0.78 -9.93 11.97
CA VAL A 164 -1.21 -8.52 11.98
C VAL A 164 -2.71 -8.40 11.67
N PHE A 165 -3.20 -9.14 10.70
CA PHE A 165 -4.63 -9.20 10.35
C PHE A 165 -5.45 -9.76 11.51
N ASP A 166 -5.12 -10.94 12.05
CA ASP A 166 -5.85 -11.59 13.13
C ASP A 166 -5.90 -10.73 14.41
N ALA A 167 -4.81 -10.01 14.70
CA ALA A 167 -4.78 -9.04 15.79
C ALA A 167 -5.76 -7.88 15.56
N ARG A 168 -5.90 -7.38 14.32
CA ARG A 168 -6.87 -6.32 13.98
C ARG A 168 -8.31 -6.83 13.98
N VAL A 169 -8.57 -8.06 13.56
CA VAL A 169 -9.88 -8.71 13.69
C VAL A 169 -10.34 -8.67 15.15
N LYS A 170 -9.49 -9.08 16.08
CA LYS A 170 -9.76 -9.05 17.53
C LYS A 170 -9.89 -7.60 18.06
N TYR A 171 -8.97 -6.72 17.68
CA TYR A 171 -8.97 -5.32 18.15
C TYR A 171 -10.26 -4.57 17.78
N TYR A 172 -10.79 -4.82 16.58
CA TYR A 172 -12.04 -4.23 16.14
C TYR A 172 -13.29 -5.03 16.56
N GLY A 173 -13.12 -6.23 17.13
CA GLY A 173 -14.22 -7.11 17.58
C GLY A 173 -14.99 -7.73 16.42
N LEU A 174 -14.31 -8.02 15.32
CA LEU A 174 -14.93 -8.62 14.14
C LEU A 174 -15.23 -10.11 14.34
N ASP A 175 -14.47 -10.79 15.19
CA ASP A 175 -14.65 -12.17 15.63
C ASP A 175 -15.89 -12.37 16.53
N GLN A 176 -16.48 -11.28 17.02
CA GLN A 176 -17.65 -11.27 17.90
C GLN A 176 -18.81 -10.47 17.32
N LEU A 177 -18.81 -10.26 15.99
CA LEU A 177 -19.85 -9.49 15.30
C LEU A 177 -21.21 -10.19 15.39
N LYS A 178 -22.25 -9.43 15.72
CA LYS A 178 -23.60 -9.94 15.92
C LYS A 178 -24.65 -9.12 15.18
N ASP A 179 -25.74 -9.79 14.79
CA ASP A 179 -26.94 -9.15 14.24
C ASP A 179 -27.81 -8.51 15.35
N ASP A 180 -28.97 -7.93 14.97
CA ASP A 180 -29.90 -7.32 15.91
C ASP A 180 -30.60 -8.31 16.86
N ASN A 181 -30.51 -9.60 16.57
CA ASN A 181 -31.06 -10.69 17.37
C ASN A 181 -29.99 -11.40 18.22
N ASP A 182 -28.80 -10.80 18.37
CA ASP A 182 -27.63 -11.36 19.05
C ASP A 182 -27.05 -12.63 18.41
N ASN A 183 -27.42 -13.01 17.18
CA ASN A 183 -26.82 -14.11 16.47
C ASN A 183 -25.43 -13.70 15.92
N PRO A 184 -24.42 -14.59 15.99
CA PRO A 184 -23.11 -14.30 15.43
C PRO A 184 -23.19 -14.17 13.89
N ILE A 185 -22.46 -13.20 13.35
CA ILE A 185 -22.27 -13.02 11.92
C ILE A 185 -20.87 -13.52 11.57
N GLU A 186 -20.79 -14.54 10.72
CA GLU A 186 -19.53 -15.02 10.18
C GLU A 186 -19.08 -14.11 9.03
N LEU A 187 -17.80 -13.73 9.07
CA LEU A 187 -17.15 -12.93 8.03
C LEU A 187 -16.19 -13.80 7.24
N THR A 188 -16.08 -13.54 5.96
CA THR A 188 -14.92 -13.99 5.19
C THR A 188 -13.70 -13.14 5.54
N ASP A 189 -12.51 -13.67 5.32
CA ASP A 189 -11.26 -12.89 5.52
C ASP A 189 -11.24 -11.64 4.64
N GLU A 190 -11.81 -11.69 3.43
CA GLU A 190 -11.92 -10.55 2.52
C GLU A 190 -12.87 -9.47 3.07
N GLU A 191 -14.04 -9.85 3.58
CA GLU A 191 -14.97 -8.91 4.24
C GLU A 191 -14.33 -8.27 5.48
N ALA A 192 -13.64 -9.08 6.29
CA ALA A 192 -12.94 -8.58 7.46
C ALA A 192 -11.79 -7.61 7.08
N LEU A 193 -11.03 -7.94 6.03
CA LEU A 193 -9.96 -7.08 5.51
C LEU A 193 -10.50 -5.74 5.01
N GLY A 194 -11.61 -5.73 4.29
CA GLY A 194 -12.29 -4.50 3.85
C GLY A 194 -12.68 -3.62 5.05
N ILE A 195 -13.30 -4.20 6.09
CA ILE A 195 -13.67 -3.45 7.30
C ILE A 195 -12.42 -2.92 8.03
N ILE A 196 -11.38 -3.74 8.15
CA ILE A 196 -10.11 -3.34 8.78
C ILE A 196 -9.49 -2.17 8.03
N ASN A 197 -9.43 -2.23 6.70
CA ASN A 197 -8.89 -1.16 5.85
C ASN A 197 -9.60 0.17 6.14
N ILE A 198 -10.91 0.18 6.07
CA ILE A 198 -11.72 1.39 6.34
C ILE A 198 -11.45 1.91 7.75
N ARG A 199 -11.52 1.06 8.78
CA ARG A 199 -11.36 1.47 10.17
C ARG A 199 -9.94 1.94 10.49
N TYR A 200 -8.93 1.32 9.88
CA TYR A 200 -7.54 1.70 10.04
C TYR A 200 -7.29 3.09 9.46
N THR A 201 -7.70 3.32 8.22
CA THR A 201 -7.56 4.61 7.53
C THR A 201 -8.31 5.73 8.26
N MET A 202 -9.55 5.49 8.70
CA MET A 202 -10.29 6.45 9.53
C MET A 202 -9.60 6.71 10.88
N GLY A 203 -8.89 5.74 11.43
CA GLY A 203 -8.09 5.89 12.65
C GLY A 203 -6.94 6.86 12.47
N LEU A 204 -6.24 6.80 11.33
CA LEU A 204 -5.13 7.68 10.99
C LEU A 204 -5.59 9.15 10.85
N THR A 205 -6.81 9.36 10.38
CA THR A 205 -7.41 10.70 10.15
C THR A 205 -8.37 11.15 11.26
N ALA A 206 -8.38 10.47 12.42
CA ALA A 206 -9.34 10.70 13.51
C ALA A 206 -9.35 12.15 14.09
N TYR A 207 -8.30 12.91 13.85
CA TYR A 207 -8.22 14.33 14.23
C TYR A 207 -8.93 15.28 13.23
N ARG A 208 -9.30 14.78 12.04
CA ARG A 208 -9.98 15.51 10.95
C ARG A 208 -11.36 14.91 10.62
N LYS A 209 -12.18 14.62 11.62
CA LYS A 209 -13.50 13.99 11.44
C LYS A 209 -14.49 14.77 10.57
N TYR A 210 -14.23 16.05 10.33
CA TYR A 210 -15.01 16.92 9.44
C TYR A 210 -14.68 16.71 7.96
N GLU A 211 -13.59 15.99 7.64
CA GLU A 211 -13.26 15.57 6.28
C GLU A 211 -13.79 14.16 6.07
N SER A 212 -14.35 13.91 4.89
CA SER A 212 -14.72 12.56 4.49
C SER A 212 -13.48 11.74 4.10
N THR A 213 -13.52 10.45 4.40
CA THR A 213 -12.49 9.51 3.97
C THR A 213 -12.99 8.78 2.73
N THR A 214 -12.21 8.77 1.64
CA THR A 214 -12.52 7.98 0.45
C THR A 214 -12.35 6.49 0.76
N ILE A 215 -13.38 5.72 0.43
CA ILE A 215 -13.45 4.26 0.68
C ILE A 215 -13.26 3.48 -0.62
N ALA A 216 -13.79 3.99 -1.72
CA ALA A 216 -13.58 3.46 -3.06
C ALA A 216 -13.64 4.58 -4.08
N SER A 217 -12.72 4.58 -5.05
CA SER A 217 -12.66 5.58 -6.12
C SER A 217 -13.12 5.01 -7.44
N ASP A 218 -13.58 5.88 -8.35
CA ASP A 218 -14.07 5.54 -9.69
C ASP A 218 -15.10 4.41 -9.71
N VAL A 219 -16.02 4.44 -8.75
CA VAL A 219 -17.05 3.42 -8.64
C VAL A 219 -18.03 3.48 -9.80
N SER A 220 -18.59 2.32 -10.15
CA SER A 220 -19.60 2.19 -11.19
C SER A 220 -20.91 2.90 -10.82
N LYS A 221 -21.74 3.17 -11.82
CA LYS A 221 -23.06 3.77 -11.58
C LYS A 221 -23.97 2.83 -10.78
N GLU A 222 -23.79 1.54 -10.96
CA GLU A 222 -24.49 0.48 -10.25
C GLU A 222 -24.14 0.52 -8.76
N THR A 223 -22.85 0.63 -8.43
CA THR A 223 -22.38 0.80 -7.04
C THR A 223 -22.93 2.09 -6.41
N MET A 224 -22.84 3.20 -7.15
CA MET A 224 -23.39 4.48 -6.69
C MET A 224 -24.88 4.36 -6.37
N THR A 225 -25.65 3.70 -7.22
CA THR A 225 -27.10 3.51 -7.03
C THR A 225 -27.37 2.68 -5.78
N ASP A 226 -26.69 1.53 -5.64
CA ASP A 226 -26.86 0.65 -4.48
C ASP A 226 -26.51 1.37 -3.15
N VAL A 227 -25.43 2.17 -3.13
CA VAL A 227 -25.05 2.95 -1.94
C VAL A 227 -26.13 3.99 -1.60
N LEU A 228 -26.64 4.71 -2.60
CA LEU A 228 -27.68 5.73 -2.40
C LEU A 228 -29.02 5.13 -1.94
N GLU A 229 -29.41 4.00 -2.51
CA GLU A 229 -30.64 3.27 -2.11
C GLU A 229 -30.56 2.76 -0.68
N ASN A 230 -29.37 2.36 -0.21
CA ASN A 230 -29.12 1.89 1.15
C ASN A 230 -28.69 2.99 2.14
N SER A 231 -28.76 4.26 1.76
CA SER A 231 -28.29 5.40 2.56
C SER A 231 -28.89 5.47 3.96
N ALA A 232 -30.11 4.96 4.17
CA ALA A 232 -30.75 4.91 5.49
C ALA A 232 -29.98 4.01 6.49
N ASN A 233 -29.35 2.93 6.00
CA ASN A 233 -28.56 1.99 6.77
C ASN A 233 -27.07 2.39 6.79
N LEU A 234 -26.60 3.10 5.78
CA LEU A 234 -25.21 3.52 5.55
C LEU A 234 -24.97 4.96 6.04
N LYS A 235 -25.29 5.23 7.31
CA LYS A 235 -25.13 6.57 7.87
C LYS A 235 -23.66 7.02 7.84
N GLY A 236 -23.43 8.23 7.34
CA GLY A 236 -22.10 8.79 7.16
C GLY A 236 -21.44 8.40 5.84
N VAL A 237 -21.97 7.42 5.11
CA VAL A 237 -21.53 7.10 3.75
C VAL A 237 -22.14 8.08 2.76
N GLY A 238 -21.33 8.60 1.85
CA GLY A 238 -21.74 9.52 0.79
C GLY A 238 -21.14 9.16 -0.55
N ILE A 239 -21.67 9.78 -1.59
CA ILE A 239 -21.08 9.77 -2.94
C ILE A 239 -20.56 11.18 -3.21
N GLU A 240 -19.29 11.28 -3.55
CA GLU A 240 -18.66 12.54 -3.95
C GLU A 240 -18.25 12.47 -5.42
N GLU A 241 -18.53 13.55 -6.14
CA GLU A 241 -18.02 13.71 -7.50
C GLU A 241 -16.52 13.98 -7.44
N SER A 242 -15.77 13.28 -8.28
CA SER A 242 -14.32 13.38 -8.41
C SER A 242 -13.93 13.34 -9.88
N THR A 243 -12.66 13.40 -10.15
CA THR A 243 -12.12 13.19 -11.49
C THR A 243 -10.93 12.24 -11.45
N ILE A 244 -10.87 11.35 -12.43
CA ILE A 244 -9.70 10.53 -12.67
C ILE A 244 -8.95 11.02 -13.90
N ARG A 245 -7.62 10.93 -13.84
CA ARG A 245 -6.76 11.26 -14.96
C ARG A 245 -6.71 10.08 -15.93
N VAL A 246 -7.11 10.30 -17.16
CA VAL A 246 -7.12 9.29 -18.23
C VAL A 246 -6.05 9.63 -19.26
N TYR A 247 -5.29 8.63 -19.68
CA TYR A 247 -4.23 8.74 -20.68
C TYR A 247 -4.61 7.92 -21.91
N ASN A 248 -4.92 8.60 -23.00
CA ASN A 248 -5.19 7.95 -24.27
C ASN A 248 -3.89 7.43 -24.87
N ASP A 249 -3.94 6.25 -25.48
CA ASP A 249 -2.80 5.65 -26.19
C ASP A 249 -1.52 5.58 -25.33
N SER A 250 -1.69 5.32 -24.04
CA SER A 250 -0.62 5.37 -23.02
C SER A 250 0.62 4.55 -23.38
N VAL A 251 0.45 3.42 -24.08
CA VAL A 251 1.57 2.57 -24.56
C VAL A 251 2.58 3.37 -25.37
N TYR A 252 2.12 4.34 -26.17
CA TYR A 252 2.98 5.13 -27.06
C TYR A 252 3.47 6.42 -26.41
N PHE A 253 2.77 6.93 -25.41
CA PHE A 253 3.01 8.27 -24.85
C PHE A 253 3.46 8.29 -23.40
N ALA A 254 3.34 7.20 -22.65
CA ALA A 254 3.71 7.16 -21.23
C ALA A 254 5.11 7.71 -20.92
N PRO A 255 6.17 7.41 -21.70
CA PRO A 255 7.51 7.96 -21.44
C PRO A 255 7.61 9.48 -21.61
N ILE A 256 6.68 10.07 -22.40
CA ILE A 256 6.68 11.50 -22.72
C ILE A 256 5.73 12.24 -21.78
N ILE A 257 4.49 11.77 -21.66
CA ILE A 257 3.46 12.43 -20.84
C ILE A 257 3.74 12.21 -19.36
N GLY A 258 4.17 11.02 -18.97
CA GLY A 258 4.32 10.65 -17.58
C GLY A 258 2.99 10.29 -16.92
N TYR A 259 2.92 10.47 -15.61
CA TYR A 259 1.75 10.16 -14.80
C TYR A 259 1.66 11.07 -13.59
N ILE A 260 0.50 11.09 -12.94
CA ILE A 260 0.27 11.79 -11.68
C ILE A 260 0.28 10.82 -10.50
N GLY A 261 0.62 11.32 -9.32
CA GLY A 261 0.59 10.55 -8.07
C GLY A 261 0.57 11.47 -6.85
N LYS A 262 0.33 10.91 -5.67
CA LYS A 262 0.33 11.67 -4.40
C LYS A 262 1.70 12.31 -4.17
N VAL A 263 1.69 13.51 -3.59
CA VAL A 263 2.92 14.23 -3.20
C VAL A 263 3.70 13.40 -2.17
N TRP A 264 5.02 13.29 -2.34
CA TRP A 264 5.91 12.70 -1.33
C TRP A 264 6.45 13.77 -0.39
N ASP A 265 6.85 13.39 0.82
CA ASP A 265 7.34 14.32 1.85
C ASP A 265 8.51 15.18 1.35
N ASP A 266 9.44 14.59 0.60
CA ASP A 266 10.62 15.26 0.04
C ASP A 266 10.32 16.17 -1.16
N GLU A 267 9.20 15.94 -1.85
CA GLU A 267 8.72 16.80 -2.96
C GLU A 267 7.95 18.02 -2.43
N LEU A 268 7.24 17.86 -1.31
CA LEU A 268 6.35 18.89 -0.79
C LEU A 268 7.05 20.21 -0.52
N GLU A 269 8.27 20.17 0.04
CA GLU A 269 9.05 21.38 0.32
C GLU A 269 9.33 22.15 -0.98
N LYS A 270 9.75 21.45 -2.04
CA LYS A 270 10.04 22.06 -3.34
C LYS A 270 8.80 22.63 -4.02
N LEU A 271 7.68 21.90 -3.95
CA LEU A 271 6.41 22.35 -4.51
C LEU A 271 5.91 23.61 -3.79
N ARG A 272 6.06 23.69 -2.49
CA ARG A 272 5.69 24.85 -1.67
C ARG A 272 6.54 26.10 -1.92
N GLU A 273 7.76 25.97 -2.42
CA GLU A 273 8.54 27.13 -2.89
C GLU A 273 7.83 27.85 -4.06
N THR A 274 7.11 27.10 -4.90
CA THR A 274 6.38 27.64 -6.05
C THR A 274 4.95 28.03 -5.70
N ASN A 275 4.26 27.18 -4.95
CA ASN A 275 2.89 27.43 -4.48
C ASN A 275 2.72 26.85 -3.06
N PRO A 276 2.53 27.70 -2.03
CA PRO A 276 2.42 27.26 -0.64
C PRO A 276 1.16 26.41 -0.34
N ASP A 277 0.19 26.36 -1.25
CA ASP A 277 -1.07 25.64 -1.06
C ASP A 277 -0.96 24.13 -1.31
N TYR A 278 0.22 23.61 -1.72
CA TYR A 278 0.41 22.17 -1.87
C TYR A 278 0.35 21.43 -0.54
N GLU A 279 -0.34 20.30 -0.56
CA GLU A 279 -0.54 19.38 0.56
C GLU A 279 -0.13 17.95 0.18
N LEU A 280 0.16 17.10 1.17
CA LEU A 280 0.50 15.68 0.94
C LEU A 280 -0.62 14.87 0.27
N THR A 281 -1.84 15.36 0.34
CA THR A 281 -3.02 14.74 -0.28
C THR A 281 -3.18 15.06 -1.76
N ASP A 282 -2.42 16.03 -2.28
CA ASP A 282 -2.53 16.45 -3.68
C ASP A 282 -1.97 15.41 -4.64
N LEU A 283 -2.55 15.38 -5.84
CA LEU A 283 -2.04 14.65 -6.98
C LEU A 283 -1.21 15.59 -7.85
N VAL A 284 0.06 15.25 -8.05
CA VAL A 284 1.02 16.04 -8.84
C VAL A 284 1.66 15.17 -9.91
N GLY A 285 2.18 15.80 -10.95
CA GLY A 285 2.94 15.11 -11.99
C GLY A 285 4.24 14.50 -11.43
N LYS A 286 4.46 13.22 -11.70
CA LYS A 286 5.64 12.48 -11.22
C LYS A 286 6.76 12.44 -12.24
N THR A 287 6.43 12.34 -13.50
CA THR A 287 7.38 12.26 -14.61
C THR A 287 6.85 12.98 -15.85
N GLY A 288 7.70 13.16 -16.85
CA GLY A 288 7.34 13.66 -18.18
C GLY A 288 6.73 15.05 -18.18
N ILE A 289 5.80 15.28 -19.10
CA ILE A 289 5.07 16.55 -19.25
C ILE A 289 4.21 16.84 -18.01
N GLU A 290 3.61 15.83 -17.41
CA GLU A 290 2.83 15.99 -16.18
C GLU A 290 3.66 16.65 -15.08
N ALA A 291 4.92 16.24 -14.90
CA ALA A 291 5.83 16.84 -13.91
C ALA A 291 6.42 18.18 -14.35
N SER A 292 6.88 18.28 -15.61
CA SER A 292 7.59 19.47 -16.08
C SER A 292 6.66 20.67 -16.27
N MET A 293 5.36 20.43 -16.47
CA MET A 293 4.33 21.46 -16.65
C MET A 293 3.32 21.46 -15.47
N GLU A 294 3.75 20.98 -14.31
CA GLU A 294 2.90 20.90 -13.12
C GLU A 294 2.22 22.21 -12.79
N THR A 295 2.96 23.32 -12.78
CA THR A 295 2.45 24.65 -12.43
C THR A 295 1.38 25.18 -13.39
N GLU A 296 1.42 24.74 -14.65
CA GLU A 296 0.42 25.15 -15.65
C GLU A 296 -0.79 24.20 -15.64
N LEU A 297 -0.53 22.91 -15.51
CA LEU A 297 -1.57 21.87 -15.48
C LEU A 297 -2.39 21.89 -14.20
N GLN A 298 -1.75 22.10 -13.06
CA GLN A 298 -2.41 22.11 -11.75
C GLN A 298 -3.33 23.33 -11.64
N GLY A 299 -4.63 23.10 -11.46
CA GLY A 299 -5.57 24.18 -11.22
C GLY A 299 -5.31 24.91 -9.90
N LYS A 300 -5.95 26.05 -9.71
CA LYS A 300 -5.91 26.73 -8.41
C LYS A 300 -6.96 26.15 -7.48
N LYS A 301 -6.54 25.89 -6.24
CA LYS A 301 -7.44 25.39 -5.21
C LYS A 301 -8.50 26.43 -4.86
N GLY A 302 -9.72 25.99 -4.71
CA GLY A 302 -10.76 26.68 -3.98
C GLY A 302 -10.69 26.41 -2.49
N SER A 303 -11.58 27.00 -1.74
CA SER A 303 -11.69 26.73 -0.30
C SER A 303 -13.13 26.82 0.18
N GLN A 304 -13.46 26.03 1.19
CA GLN A 304 -14.74 26.08 1.87
C GLN A 304 -14.53 26.23 3.37
N THR A 305 -15.04 27.32 3.92
CA THR A 305 -15.05 27.59 5.36
C THR A 305 -16.39 27.17 5.93
N MET A 306 -16.39 26.37 6.97
CA MET A 306 -17.59 25.84 7.61
C MET A 306 -17.49 25.86 9.12
N TYR A 307 -18.65 25.96 9.79
CA TYR A 307 -18.75 25.68 11.22
C TYR A 307 -19.06 24.21 11.45
N VAL A 308 -18.30 23.58 12.34
CA VAL A 308 -18.51 22.20 12.77
C VAL A 308 -18.76 22.15 14.29
N ASP A 309 -19.54 21.15 14.73
CA ASP A 309 -19.73 20.88 16.15
C ASP A 309 -18.51 20.13 16.75
N SER A 310 -18.59 19.83 18.05
CA SER A 310 -17.55 19.08 18.77
C SER A 310 -17.35 17.63 18.26
N MET A 311 -18.27 17.13 17.44
CA MET A 311 -18.21 15.80 16.83
C MET A 311 -17.73 15.84 15.36
N GLY A 312 -17.48 17.05 14.82
CA GLY A 312 -17.05 17.25 13.44
C GLY A 312 -18.18 17.35 12.42
N ARG A 313 -19.47 17.39 12.85
CA ARG A 313 -20.60 17.55 11.91
C ARG A 313 -20.68 18.97 11.41
N ILE A 314 -20.85 19.13 10.10
CA ILE A 314 -21.02 20.43 9.46
C ILE A 314 -22.36 21.03 9.89
N LEU A 315 -22.31 22.20 10.50
CA LEU A 315 -23.48 22.95 10.92
C LEU A 315 -23.89 23.98 9.86
N GLU A 316 -22.91 24.66 9.27
CA GLU A 316 -23.13 25.73 8.31
C GLU A 316 -21.90 25.93 7.44
N VAL A 317 -22.09 26.16 6.14
CA VAL A 317 -21.03 26.62 5.23
C VAL A 317 -21.06 28.14 5.20
N VAL A 318 -19.98 28.77 5.64
CA VAL A 318 -19.87 30.22 5.81
C VAL A 318 -19.42 30.92 4.54
N GLU A 319 -18.40 30.35 3.90
CA GLU A 319 -17.78 30.90 2.72
C GLU A 319 -17.33 29.77 1.80
N ARG A 320 -17.48 29.97 0.50
CA ARG A 320 -16.97 29.05 -0.52
C ARG A 320 -16.35 29.84 -1.65
N THR A 321 -15.11 29.50 -1.95
CA THR A 321 -14.39 29.97 -3.13
C THR A 321 -14.25 28.79 -4.09
N GLU A 322 -14.78 28.90 -5.30
CA GLU A 322 -14.70 27.83 -6.28
C GLU A 322 -13.25 27.66 -6.79
N PRO A 323 -12.81 26.42 -7.05
CA PRO A 323 -11.51 26.18 -7.65
C PRO A 323 -11.46 26.61 -9.11
N GLU A 324 -10.27 26.97 -9.61
CA GLU A 324 -10.03 27.27 -11.01
C GLU A 324 -9.36 26.07 -11.72
N ALA A 325 -9.78 25.76 -12.94
CA ALA A 325 -9.13 24.72 -13.73
C ALA A 325 -7.73 25.16 -14.17
N GLY A 326 -6.81 24.19 -14.31
CA GLY A 326 -5.49 24.39 -14.88
C GLY A 326 -5.54 24.66 -16.39
N HIS A 327 -4.42 25.14 -16.93
CA HIS A 327 -4.29 25.44 -18.34
C HIS A 327 -4.10 24.17 -19.19
N ASP A 328 -4.76 24.12 -20.33
CA ASP A 328 -4.55 23.07 -21.33
C ASP A 328 -3.19 23.25 -22.02
N ILE A 329 -2.50 22.14 -22.29
CA ILE A 329 -1.20 22.12 -22.95
C ILE A 329 -1.31 21.47 -24.31
N TYR A 330 -0.74 22.13 -25.33
CA TYR A 330 -0.62 21.62 -26.66
C TYR A 330 0.85 21.26 -26.96
N LEU A 331 1.08 19.99 -27.25
CA LEU A 331 2.41 19.50 -27.59
C LEU A 331 2.70 19.72 -29.08
N THR A 332 3.98 19.77 -29.42
CA THR A 332 4.41 19.80 -30.83
C THR A 332 4.39 18.42 -31.49
N LEU A 333 4.14 17.35 -30.70
CA LEU A 333 4.03 15.98 -31.19
C LEU A 333 2.79 15.78 -32.07
N ASP A 334 2.90 14.84 -32.99
CA ASP A 334 1.81 14.35 -33.82
C ASP A 334 1.51 12.91 -33.35
N ARG A 335 0.28 12.69 -32.89
CA ARG A 335 -0.18 11.41 -32.32
C ARG A 335 -0.01 10.26 -33.32
N ASP A 336 -0.50 10.43 -34.53
CA ASP A 336 -0.53 9.36 -35.52
C ASP A 336 0.88 9.04 -36.03
N LEU A 337 1.73 10.06 -36.17
CA LEU A 337 3.14 9.87 -36.51
C LEU A 337 3.87 9.10 -35.40
N GLN A 338 3.65 9.44 -34.13
CA GLN A 338 4.26 8.75 -32.99
C GLN A 338 3.89 7.26 -32.96
N ILE A 339 2.61 6.96 -33.14
CA ILE A 339 2.09 5.58 -33.19
C ILE A 339 2.70 4.84 -34.40
N GLY A 340 2.74 5.47 -35.57
CA GLY A 340 3.32 4.87 -36.75
C GLY A 340 4.82 4.55 -36.61
N VAL A 341 5.59 5.47 -36.03
CA VAL A 341 7.01 5.28 -35.75
C VAL A 341 7.22 4.14 -34.70
N TYR A 342 6.40 4.09 -33.66
CA TYR A 342 6.46 3.02 -32.67
C TYR A 342 6.28 1.65 -33.33
N HIS A 343 5.23 1.46 -34.11
CA HIS A 343 5.01 0.20 -34.83
C HIS A 343 6.11 -0.15 -35.81
N LEU A 344 6.67 0.85 -36.50
CA LEU A 344 7.79 0.62 -37.40
C LEU A 344 9.04 0.14 -36.64
N LEU A 345 9.35 0.76 -35.50
CA LEU A 345 10.47 0.35 -34.65
C LEU A 345 10.25 -1.04 -34.08
N GLU A 346 9.06 -1.34 -33.58
CA GLU A 346 8.70 -2.66 -33.07
C GLU A 346 8.89 -3.75 -34.14
N GLN A 347 8.38 -3.51 -35.34
CA GLN A 347 8.52 -4.42 -36.47
C GLN A 347 9.99 -4.62 -36.87
N GLN A 348 10.79 -3.55 -36.90
CA GLN A 348 12.21 -3.63 -37.23
C GLN A 348 13.01 -4.38 -36.15
N LEU A 349 12.71 -4.11 -34.86
CA LEU A 349 13.35 -4.82 -33.74
C LEU A 349 13.00 -6.31 -33.75
N ALA A 350 11.74 -6.65 -33.97
CA ALA A 350 11.30 -8.04 -34.10
C ALA A 350 12.02 -8.75 -35.26
N GLY A 351 12.17 -8.10 -36.41
CA GLY A 351 12.93 -8.62 -37.54
C GLY A 351 14.41 -8.88 -37.20
N ILE A 352 15.07 -7.89 -36.57
CA ILE A 352 16.48 -8.01 -36.15
C ILE A 352 16.67 -9.14 -35.15
N ILE A 353 15.78 -9.28 -34.15
CA ILE A 353 15.86 -10.35 -33.18
C ILE A 353 15.69 -11.70 -33.86
N THR A 354 14.67 -11.83 -34.72
CA THR A 354 14.39 -13.09 -35.44
C THR A 354 15.57 -13.54 -36.33
N ASP A 355 16.20 -12.58 -37.04
CA ASP A 355 17.35 -12.85 -37.90
C ASP A 355 18.61 -13.27 -37.11
N LYS A 356 18.72 -12.82 -35.87
CA LYS A 356 19.89 -13.10 -35.01
C LYS A 356 19.70 -14.27 -34.06
N LEU A 357 18.49 -14.82 -33.93
CA LEU A 357 18.21 -15.94 -33.03
C LEU A 357 18.98 -17.21 -33.46
N VAL A 358 19.68 -17.80 -32.50
CA VAL A 358 20.38 -19.08 -32.69
C VAL A 358 20.04 -20.03 -31.52
N ASN A 359 19.85 -21.32 -31.85
CA ASN A 359 19.60 -22.34 -30.84
C ASN A 359 20.93 -23.08 -30.48
N ARG A 360 21.88 -22.30 -30.00
CA ARG A 360 23.18 -22.75 -29.48
C ARG A 360 23.77 -21.71 -28.55
N ASP A 361 24.76 -22.13 -27.77
CA ASP A 361 25.58 -21.20 -27.00
C ASP A 361 26.51 -20.39 -27.91
N LEU A 362 26.89 -19.20 -27.48
CA LEU A 362 27.86 -18.37 -28.17
C LEU A 362 29.29 -18.82 -27.86
N ASP A 363 30.16 -18.65 -28.84
CA ASP A 363 31.61 -18.89 -28.69
C ASP A 363 32.41 -17.56 -28.89
N ASP A 364 33.72 -17.61 -28.64
CA ASP A 364 34.60 -16.45 -28.77
C ASP A 364 34.60 -15.83 -30.18
N ASN A 365 34.20 -16.56 -31.21
CA ASN A 365 34.15 -16.05 -32.57
C ASN A 365 32.89 -15.20 -32.80
N ASP A 366 31.79 -15.48 -32.07
CA ASP A 366 30.55 -14.73 -32.14
C ASP A 366 30.77 -13.31 -31.64
N TYR A 367 31.60 -13.11 -30.62
CA TYR A 367 31.91 -11.80 -30.03
C TYR A 367 32.88 -10.93 -30.85
N LYS A 368 33.61 -11.53 -31.82
CA LYS A 368 34.59 -10.78 -32.65
C LYS A 368 33.98 -9.74 -33.56
N LYS A 369 32.68 -9.82 -33.82
CA LYS A 369 31.95 -8.87 -34.68
C LYS A 369 30.81 -8.21 -33.86
N ALA A 370 31.16 -7.20 -33.08
CA ALA A 370 30.23 -6.53 -32.18
C ALA A 370 28.88 -6.12 -32.84
N ALA A 371 28.91 -5.75 -34.13
CA ALA A 371 27.69 -5.36 -34.86
C ALA A 371 26.78 -6.56 -35.25
N ASN A 372 27.21 -7.78 -35.05
CA ASN A 372 26.49 -8.96 -35.54
C ASN A 372 26.56 -10.16 -34.56
N ILE A 373 26.49 -9.88 -33.27
CA ILE A 373 26.43 -10.91 -32.22
C ILE A 373 25.08 -11.65 -32.36
N PRO A 374 25.06 -12.99 -32.46
CA PRO A 374 23.83 -13.78 -32.43
C PRO A 374 23.16 -13.69 -31.04
N ILE A 375 21.89 -14.02 -30.99
CA ILE A 375 21.10 -14.02 -29.75
C ILE A 375 20.71 -15.47 -29.44
N PRO A 376 21.26 -16.10 -28.40
CA PRO A 376 20.82 -17.41 -27.96
C PRO A 376 19.35 -17.40 -27.59
N VAL A 377 18.57 -18.37 -28.04
CA VAL A 377 17.14 -18.49 -27.68
C VAL A 377 16.96 -18.55 -26.16
N LYS A 378 17.89 -19.20 -25.44
CA LYS A 378 17.85 -19.25 -23.96
C LYS A 378 17.86 -17.85 -23.31
N ASP A 379 18.64 -16.91 -23.88
CA ASP A 379 18.72 -15.54 -23.31
C ASP A 379 17.39 -14.80 -23.45
N VAL A 380 16.64 -15.05 -24.53
CA VAL A 380 15.30 -14.51 -24.70
C VAL A 380 14.37 -15.04 -23.62
N TYR A 381 14.39 -16.37 -23.35
CA TYR A 381 13.57 -16.94 -22.28
C TYR A 381 13.97 -16.42 -20.90
N TYR A 382 15.27 -16.27 -20.61
CA TYR A 382 15.72 -15.68 -19.35
C TYR A 382 15.21 -14.25 -19.18
N GLN A 383 15.23 -13.44 -20.23
CA GLN A 383 14.69 -12.08 -20.17
C GLN A 383 13.17 -12.09 -19.94
N LEU A 384 12.42 -12.99 -20.55
CA LEU A 384 10.98 -13.11 -20.32
C LEU A 384 10.65 -13.52 -18.89
N ILE A 385 11.44 -14.42 -18.29
CA ILE A 385 11.31 -14.84 -16.89
C ILE A 385 11.68 -13.68 -15.94
N ASN A 386 12.85 -13.06 -16.15
CA ASN A 386 13.35 -11.98 -15.30
C ASN A 386 12.45 -10.74 -15.30
N ASN A 387 11.70 -10.51 -16.37
CA ASN A 387 10.74 -9.41 -16.48
C ASN A 387 9.30 -9.82 -16.10
N ASN A 388 9.11 -11.00 -15.49
CA ASN A 388 7.80 -11.53 -15.09
C ASN A 388 6.77 -11.60 -16.25
N VAL A 389 7.23 -11.77 -17.48
CA VAL A 389 6.36 -11.95 -18.65
C VAL A 389 5.85 -13.39 -18.74
N LEU A 390 6.62 -14.36 -18.24
CA LEU A 390 6.22 -15.75 -18.12
C LEU A 390 5.81 -16.06 -16.69
N ASP A 391 4.54 -16.40 -16.50
CA ASP A 391 4.00 -16.90 -15.23
C ASP A 391 4.00 -18.42 -15.23
N LEU A 392 4.91 -19.04 -14.48
CA LEU A 392 5.01 -20.49 -14.35
C LEU A 392 3.77 -21.12 -13.72
N ALA A 393 3.06 -20.41 -12.86
CA ALA A 393 1.83 -20.91 -12.25
C ALA A 393 0.74 -21.12 -13.31
N ALA A 394 0.65 -20.23 -14.31
CA ALA A 394 -0.29 -20.34 -15.41
C ALA A 394 -0.06 -21.63 -16.24
N PHE A 395 1.18 -22.13 -16.34
CA PHE A 395 1.50 -23.37 -17.06
C PHE A 395 0.93 -24.63 -16.40
N SER A 396 0.66 -24.59 -15.09
CA SER A 396 0.06 -25.68 -14.33
C SER A 396 -1.46 -25.58 -14.18
N ALA A 397 -2.07 -24.46 -14.59
CA ALA A 397 -3.49 -24.18 -14.44
C ALA A 397 -4.37 -25.22 -15.19
N PRO A 398 -5.59 -25.49 -14.73
CA PRO A 398 -6.52 -26.42 -15.39
C PRO A 398 -6.76 -26.09 -16.87
N GLU A 399 -6.86 -24.79 -17.20
CA GLU A 399 -7.06 -24.21 -18.54
C GLU A 399 -5.82 -24.15 -19.41
N ALA A 400 -4.64 -24.42 -18.86
CA ALA A 400 -3.39 -24.41 -19.62
C ALA A 400 -3.42 -25.44 -20.77
N SER A 401 -2.79 -25.09 -21.90
CA SER A 401 -2.67 -25.97 -23.05
C SER A 401 -1.85 -27.23 -22.71
N GLN A 402 -2.02 -28.30 -23.51
CA GLN A 402 -1.24 -29.53 -23.31
C GLN A 402 0.26 -29.28 -23.46
N THR A 403 0.67 -28.32 -24.30
CA THR A 403 2.08 -27.95 -24.49
C THR A 403 2.63 -27.28 -23.22
N GLU A 404 1.91 -26.36 -22.63
CA GLU A 404 2.30 -25.70 -21.39
C GLU A 404 2.42 -26.72 -20.25
N LYS A 405 1.42 -27.58 -20.07
CA LYS A 405 1.46 -28.67 -19.09
C LYS A 405 2.67 -29.62 -19.28
N ASN A 406 3.01 -29.94 -20.52
CA ASN A 406 4.18 -30.77 -20.83
C ASN A 406 5.51 -30.05 -20.49
N ILE A 407 5.59 -28.74 -20.75
CA ILE A 407 6.74 -27.91 -20.38
C ILE A 407 6.88 -27.87 -18.87
N TYR A 408 5.77 -27.59 -18.15
CA TYR A 408 5.76 -27.55 -16.69
C TYR A 408 6.19 -28.88 -16.07
N ALA A 409 5.70 -30.02 -16.59
CA ALA A 409 6.11 -31.34 -16.12
C ALA A 409 7.63 -31.58 -16.28
N LYS A 410 8.20 -31.19 -17.43
CA LYS A 410 9.66 -31.26 -17.64
C LYS A 410 10.43 -30.35 -16.70
N TYR A 411 9.96 -29.13 -16.54
CA TYR A 411 10.54 -28.14 -15.60
C TYR A 411 10.57 -28.71 -14.19
N SER A 412 9.43 -29.20 -13.69
CA SER A 412 9.31 -29.76 -12.34
C SER A 412 10.23 -30.94 -12.13
N GLN A 413 10.33 -31.84 -13.11
CA GLN A 413 11.25 -32.97 -13.05
C GLN A 413 12.73 -32.52 -13.01
N SER A 414 13.11 -31.55 -13.86
CA SER A 414 14.47 -31.02 -13.88
C SER A 414 14.80 -30.28 -12.59
N ARG A 415 13.86 -29.50 -12.05
CA ARG A 415 14.00 -28.81 -10.77
C ARG A 415 14.27 -29.78 -9.63
N GLU A 416 13.48 -30.85 -9.51
CA GLU A 416 13.69 -31.89 -8.49
C GLU A 416 15.08 -32.53 -8.59
N GLN A 417 15.53 -32.82 -9.81
CA GLN A 417 16.87 -33.39 -10.05
C GLN A 417 17.98 -32.41 -9.62
N ILE A 418 17.86 -31.14 -9.99
CA ILE A 418 18.83 -30.09 -9.63
C ILE A 418 18.86 -29.88 -8.11
N LEU A 419 17.71 -29.78 -7.47
CA LEU A 419 17.64 -29.65 -6.02
C LEU A 419 18.26 -30.83 -5.28
N ALA A 420 18.06 -32.06 -5.79
CA ALA A 420 18.70 -33.25 -5.24
C ALA A 420 20.23 -33.19 -5.43
N GLN A 421 20.74 -32.71 -6.58
CA GLN A 421 22.17 -32.54 -6.82
C GLN A 421 22.77 -31.47 -5.90
N ILE A 422 22.10 -30.30 -5.75
CA ILE A 422 22.52 -29.22 -4.82
C ILE A 422 22.59 -29.77 -3.39
N ARG A 423 21.54 -30.46 -2.93
CA ARG A 423 21.55 -31.09 -1.59
C ARG A 423 22.70 -32.10 -1.45
N SER A 424 22.99 -32.91 -2.48
CA SER A 424 24.11 -33.85 -2.47
C SER A 424 25.45 -33.12 -2.32
N GLU A 425 25.71 -32.07 -3.09
CA GLU A 425 26.95 -31.27 -2.98
C GLU A 425 27.12 -30.63 -1.60
N LEU A 426 26.02 -30.20 -0.99
CA LEU A 426 26.06 -29.59 0.35
C LEU A 426 26.25 -30.65 1.45
N THR A 427 25.74 -31.89 1.28
CA THR A 427 25.70 -32.89 2.37
C THR A 427 26.74 -34.01 2.20
N ASP A 428 27.32 -34.22 1.01
CA ASP A 428 28.34 -35.23 0.80
C ASP A 428 29.61 -34.89 1.58
N GLY A 429 30.16 -35.89 2.30
CA GLY A 429 31.40 -35.75 3.07
C GLY A 429 32.65 -35.46 2.24
N SER A 430 32.58 -35.66 0.91
CA SER A 430 33.63 -35.38 -0.07
C SER A 430 33.25 -34.23 -1.02
N ALA A 431 32.65 -33.17 -0.49
CA ALA A 431 32.22 -32.02 -1.29
C ALA A 431 33.33 -31.51 -2.22
N ARG A 432 32.97 -31.30 -3.48
CA ARG A 432 33.93 -30.85 -4.50
C ARG A 432 34.30 -29.38 -4.30
N LYS A 433 35.55 -29.04 -4.66
CA LYS A 433 35.97 -27.63 -4.71
C LYS A 433 35.17 -26.88 -5.78
N MET A 434 35.01 -25.59 -5.60
CA MET A 434 34.29 -24.75 -6.57
C MET A 434 34.85 -24.90 -8.00
N ALA A 435 36.18 -24.93 -8.15
CA ALA A 435 36.84 -25.10 -9.44
C ALA A 435 36.59 -26.48 -10.13
N ASP A 436 36.20 -27.51 -9.37
CA ASP A 436 35.95 -28.87 -9.87
C ASP A 436 34.46 -29.11 -10.19
N LEU A 437 33.59 -28.13 -9.92
CA LEU A 437 32.17 -28.23 -10.23
C LEU A 437 31.88 -27.92 -11.71
N PRO A 438 30.82 -28.54 -12.29
CA PRO A 438 30.25 -28.02 -13.53
C PRO A 438 29.82 -26.57 -13.40
N GLU A 439 29.84 -25.80 -14.50
CA GLU A 439 29.56 -24.36 -14.51
C GLU A 439 28.23 -24.01 -13.86
N ASP A 440 27.16 -24.76 -14.17
CA ASP A 440 25.83 -24.59 -13.60
C ASP A 440 25.82 -24.85 -12.08
N MET A 441 26.47 -25.91 -11.62
CA MET A 441 26.54 -26.24 -10.20
C MET A 441 27.38 -25.22 -9.43
N SER A 442 28.49 -24.75 -10.01
CA SER A 442 29.29 -23.67 -9.43
C SER A 442 28.44 -22.38 -9.28
N ALA A 443 27.62 -22.04 -10.28
CA ALA A 443 26.70 -20.89 -10.21
C ALA A 443 25.66 -21.07 -9.09
N TYR A 444 25.12 -22.27 -8.87
CA TYR A 444 24.21 -22.52 -7.74
C TYR A 444 24.89 -22.34 -6.38
N MET A 445 26.12 -22.84 -6.23
CA MET A 445 26.88 -22.67 -4.98
C MET A 445 27.21 -21.20 -4.72
N GLN A 446 27.55 -20.43 -5.74
CA GLN A 446 27.78 -19.00 -5.64
C GLN A 446 26.49 -18.24 -5.28
N TYR A 447 25.35 -18.63 -5.86
CA TYR A 447 24.04 -18.08 -5.49
C TYR A 447 23.72 -18.33 -4.01
N ILE A 448 23.96 -19.56 -3.52
CA ILE A 448 23.73 -19.90 -2.10
C ILE A 448 24.62 -19.06 -1.19
N TYR A 449 25.89 -18.86 -1.54
CA TYR A 449 26.77 -17.96 -0.78
C TYR A 449 26.21 -16.54 -0.73
N THR A 450 25.76 -16.02 -1.88
CA THR A 450 25.17 -14.68 -1.97
C THR A 450 23.88 -14.58 -1.14
N LEU A 451 22.99 -15.55 -1.25
CA LEU A 451 21.76 -15.65 -0.46
C LEU A 451 22.04 -15.59 1.04
N LEU A 452 22.98 -16.41 1.53
CA LEU A 452 23.35 -16.44 2.95
C LEU A 452 23.98 -15.12 3.42
N SER A 453 24.75 -14.47 2.52
CA SER A 453 25.36 -13.16 2.80
C SER A 453 24.33 -12.03 2.84
N ASP A 454 23.43 -11.97 1.88
CA ASP A 454 22.38 -10.95 1.79
C ASP A 454 21.37 -11.05 2.95
N ARG A 455 21.11 -12.27 3.41
CA ARG A 455 20.31 -12.54 4.62
C ARG A 455 21.09 -12.26 5.91
N GLY A 456 22.40 -11.96 5.80
CA GLY A 456 23.32 -11.69 6.90
C GLY A 456 23.54 -12.89 7.80
N ILE A 457 23.33 -14.13 7.30
CA ILE A 457 23.73 -15.37 7.99
C ILE A 457 25.24 -15.47 7.91
N ILE A 458 25.86 -15.18 6.75
CA ILE A 458 27.29 -14.94 6.62
C ILE A 458 27.57 -13.48 6.98
N GLN A 459 28.27 -13.23 8.05
CA GLN A 459 28.69 -11.90 8.50
C GLN A 459 30.01 -11.52 7.83
N THR A 460 29.93 -11.00 6.61
CA THR A 460 31.11 -10.73 5.75
C THR A 460 32.08 -9.75 6.36
N ASP A 461 31.64 -8.87 7.24
CA ASP A 461 32.45 -7.91 8.02
C ASP A 461 33.31 -8.57 9.10
N LYS A 462 32.98 -9.80 9.52
CA LYS A 462 33.75 -10.58 10.50
C LYS A 462 34.76 -11.55 9.88
N ILE A 463 34.72 -11.71 8.57
CA ILE A 463 35.65 -12.62 7.88
C ILE A 463 37.03 -12.00 7.83
N ASP A 464 38.04 -12.74 8.32
CA ASP A 464 39.46 -12.37 8.11
C ASP A 464 39.85 -12.60 6.66
N GLN A 465 40.02 -11.48 5.94
CA GLN A 465 40.37 -11.49 4.52
C GLN A 465 41.81 -11.95 4.24
N GLU A 466 42.65 -12.09 5.26
CA GLU A 466 44.01 -12.63 5.16
C GLU A 466 44.05 -14.15 5.47
N SER A 467 42.92 -14.72 5.93
CA SER A 467 42.85 -16.16 6.26
C SER A 467 43.05 -17.05 5.04
N ASP A 468 43.60 -18.24 5.28
CA ASP A 468 43.78 -19.26 4.24
C ASP A 468 42.44 -19.70 3.64
N THR A 469 41.40 -19.79 4.44
CA THR A 469 40.04 -20.18 4.02
C THR A 469 39.40 -19.13 3.13
N TYR A 470 39.50 -17.83 3.46
CA TYR A 470 39.01 -16.77 2.59
C TYR A 470 39.74 -16.74 1.24
N ASN A 471 41.07 -16.89 1.27
CA ASN A 471 41.87 -16.95 0.06
C ASN A 471 41.55 -18.20 -0.77
N ALA A 472 41.29 -19.36 -0.15
CA ALA A 472 40.86 -20.58 -0.83
C ALA A 472 39.50 -20.43 -1.50
N TRP A 473 38.53 -19.75 -0.83
CA TRP A 473 37.22 -19.42 -1.39
C TRP A 473 37.37 -18.52 -2.61
N LYS A 474 38.10 -17.43 -2.48
CA LYS A 474 38.34 -16.45 -3.55
C LYS A 474 39.01 -17.05 -4.79
N ASN A 475 39.77 -18.12 -4.61
CA ASN A 475 40.48 -18.82 -5.69
C ASN A 475 39.78 -20.16 -6.09
N ASP A 476 38.52 -20.34 -5.72
CA ASP A 476 37.69 -21.53 -6.03
C ASP A 476 38.33 -22.87 -5.60
N SER A 477 39.27 -22.85 -4.65
CA SER A 477 40.06 -24.01 -4.22
C SER A 477 39.53 -24.72 -2.98
N ILE A 478 38.35 -24.32 -2.48
CA ILE A 478 37.61 -24.91 -1.37
C ILE A 478 36.16 -25.19 -1.80
N SER A 479 35.46 -26.11 -1.14
CA SER A 479 34.03 -26.31 -1.32
C SER A 479 33.22 -25.27 -0.52
N LEU A 480 32.00 -24.96 -0.94
CA LEU A 480 31.10 -24.12 -0.15
C LEU A 480 30.83 -24.74 1.23
N ARG A 481 30.69 -26.06 1.29
CA ARG A 481 30.53 -26.78 2.55
C ARG A 481 31.65 -26.51 3.54
N ASP A 482 32.91 -26.74 3.11
CA ASP A 482 34.07 -26.59 3.98
C ASP A 482 34.26 -25.12 4.38
N TYR A 483 33.94 -24.17 3.49
CA TYR A 483 33.93 -22.75 3.77
C TYR A 483 32.92 -22.38 4.88
N LEU A 484 31.69 -22.93 4.82
CA LEU A 484 30.68 -22.69 5.82
C LEU A 484 31.00 -23.37 7.18
N TYR A 485 31.64 -24.58 7.16
CA TYR A 485 32.11 -25.20 8.39
C TYR A 485 33.18 -24.36 9.11
N ASP A 486 34.10 -23.80 8.33
CA ASP A 486 35.11 -22.87 8.87
C ASP A 486 34.44 -21.60 9.44
N GLY A 487 33.41 -21.11 8.77
CA GLY A 487 32.59 -19.98 9.25
C GLY A 487 31.87 -20.24 10.55
N ILE A 488 31.43 -21.46 10.79
CA ILE A 488 30.85 -21.87 12.05
C ILE A 488 31.93 -21.90 13.14
N ALA A 489 33.11 -22.45 12.83
CA ALA A 489 34.24 -22.54 13.76
C ALA A 489 34.79 -21.17 14.16
N GLU A 490 34.94 -20.27 13.21
CA GLU A 490 35.47 -18.91 13.39
C GLU A 490 34.39 -17.89 13.80
N SER A 491 33.12 -18.33 13.99
CA SER A 491 32.02 -17.51 14.50
C SER A 491 31.61 -16.32 13.63
N TRP A 492 31.79 -16.40 12.30
CA TRP A 492 31.22 -15.43 11.37
C TRP A 492 29.91 -15.90 10.71
N ILE A 493 29.37 -17.05 11.13
CA ILE A 493 27.99 -17.45 10.85
C ILE A 493 27.09 -16.95 11.98
N ASP A 494 26.07 -16.18 11.62
CA ASP A 494 25.07 -15.69 12.58
C ASP A 494 23.99 -16.74 12.83
N THR A 495 24.18 -17.51 13.87
CA THR A 495 23.24 -18.58 14.26
C THR A 495 21.90 -18.06 14.81
N THR A 496 21.82 -16.78 15.17
CA THR A 496 20.57 -16.18 15.69
C THR A 496 19.51 -16.03 14.60
N LYS A 497 19.91 -16.01 13.34
CA LYS A 497 19.03 -15.95 12.15
C LYS A 497 18.56 -17.34 11.69
N LEU A 498 19.04 -18.39 12.30
CA LEU A 498 18.68 -19.77 12.02
C LEU A 498 17.75 -20.30 13.10
N LYS A 499 16.74 -21.09 12.73
CA LYS A 499 15.83 -21.75 13.69
C LYS A 499 16.56 -22.89 14.41
N ILE A 500 17.41 -22.55 15.38
CA ILE A 500 18.19 -23.52 16.16
C ILE A 500 17.50 -23.77 17.48
N GLU A 501 17.04 -25.00 17.71
CA GLU A 501 16.27 -25.40 18.90
C GLU A 501 17.10 -25.48 20.21
N SER A 502 18.42 -25.53 20.13
CA SER A 502 19.30 -25.71 21.30
C SER A 502 20.45 -24.69 21.33
N ARG A 503 20.67 -24.10 22.50
CA ARG A 503 21.82 -23.20 22.79
C ARG A 503 23.20 -23.87 22.67
N TYR A 504 23.26 -25.21 22.62
CA TYR A 504 24.48 -26.01 22.54
C TYR A 504 24.43 -26.95 21.34
N SER A 505 24.23 -26.38 20.13
CA SER A 505 24.30 -27.13 18.89
C SER A 505 25.77 -27.28 18.49
N ASP A 506 26.16 -28.49 18.07
CA ASP A 506 27.47 -28.73 17.47
C ASP A 506 27.53 -28.17 16.04
N ALA A 507 28.73 -28.13 15.47
CA ALA A 507 28.94 -27.58 14.13
C ALA A 507 28.12 -28.31 13.06
N ASP A 508 27.95 -29.63 13.18
CA ASP A 508 27.17 -30.44 12.26
C ASP A 508 25.68 -30.06 12.30
N SER A 509 25.12 -29.89 13.48
CA SER A 509 23.71 -29.46 13.67
C SER A 509 23.46 -28.07 13.11
N ILE A 510 24.38 -27.11 13.32
CA ILE A 510 24.29 -25.77 12.75
C ILE A 510 24.35 -25.84 11.22
N TYR A 511 25.30 -26.59 10.68
CA TYR A 511 25.45 -26.76 9.24
C TYR A 511 24.20 -27.39 8.59
N GLN A 512 23.63 -28.44 9.19
CA GLN A 512 22.38 -29.04 8.70
C GLN A 512 21.23 -28.04 8.70
N THR A 513 21.15 -27.18 9.71
CA THR A 513 20.14 -26.12 9.75
C THR A 513 20.34 -25.10 8.61
N ILE A 514 21.59 -24.77 8.25
CA ILE A 514 21.90 -23.93 7.08
C ILE A 514 21.43 -24.62 5.81
N VAL A 515 21.73 -25.92 5.66
CA VAL A 515 21.32 -26.69 4.47
C VAL A 515 19.79 -26.70 4.33
N GLU A 516 19.05 -26.99 5.40
CA GLU A 516 17.58 -26.95 5.36
C GLU A 516 17.05 -25.55 5.03
N TYR A 517 17.62 -24.50 5.64
CA TYR A 517 17.26 -23.11 5.34
C TYR A 517 17.44 -22.78 3.84
N VAL A 518 18.58 -23.18 3.27
CA VAL A 518 18.86 -22.99 1.84
C VAL A 518 17.89 -23.79 0.97
N MET A 519 17.64 -25.05 1.33
CA MET A 519 16.75 -25.90 0.55
C MET A 519 15.30 -25.44 0.58
N ASP A 520 14.85 -24.86 1.71
CA ASP A 520 13.52 -24.25 1.82
C ASP A 520 13.38 -22.99 0.92
N ASP A 521 14.44 -22.17 0.82
CA ASP A 521 14.44 -20.98 -0.05
C ASP A 521 14.49 -21.33 -1.55
N LEU A 522 15.16 -22.44 -1.91
CA LEU A 522 15.25 -22.91 -3.29
C LEU A 522 14.00 -23.66 -3.77
N GLN A 523 13.09 -24.05 -2.87
CA GLN A 523 11.83 -24.74 -3.17
C GLN A 523 10.70 -23.78 -3.50
#